data_e295f8e531d2b8360957987589ed16a4
#
_entry.id   e295f8e531d2b8360957987589ed16a4
#
_cell.length_a   1.000
_cell.length_b   1.000
_cell.length_c   1.000
_cell.angle_alpha   90.00
_cell.angle_beta   90.00
_cell.angle_gamma   90.00
#
_symmetry.space_group_name_H-M   'P 1'
#
loop_
_entity.id
_entity.type
_entity.pdbx_description
1 polymer ?
#
loop_
_entity_poly.entity_id
_entity_poly.type
_entity_poly.pdbx_seq_one_letter_code
_entity_poly.pdbx_strand_id
1 'polypeptide(L)'
;MNPIISISDLYTLARDQPIGIPILADVVYYLKRTPGISGKELAKRLDVKRSYLSHAIELLTGNNLITALREWRLLHVKYMLTETTHSYDYIAKICGFSGNRTMSRFLERYTGCTAFEYRLGRSNGHRGACS
;
A
#
# COMPACT_ATOMS: atom_id res chain seq x y z
N MET A 1 8.90 9.28 -19.80
CA MET A 1 10.02 9.07 -18.88
C MET A 1 9.75 7.84 -18.02
N ASN A 2 10.73 6.99 -17.90
CA ASN A 2 10.58 5.78 -17.10
C ASN A 2 10.73 6.09 -15.61
N PRO A 3 9.88 5.51 -14.76
CA PRO A 3 10.02 5.69 -13.32
C PRO A 3 11.32 5.03 -12.84
N ILE A 4 11.84 5.54 -11.74
CA ILE A 4 13.02 4.96 -11.09
C ILE A 4 12.65 3.61 -10.48
N ILE A 5 11.46 3.55 -9.85
CA ILE A 5 11.00 2.32 -9.21
C ILE A 5 9.48 2.35 -9.15
N SER A 6 8.84 1.22 -9.44
CA SER A 6 7.39 1.12 -9.30
C SER A 6 7.02 0.99 -7.83
N ILE A 7 5.77 1.30 -7.48
CA ILE A 7 5.31 1.15 -6.10
C ILE A 7 5.37 -0.31 -5.68
N SER A 8 5.03 -1.23 -6.59
CA SER A 8 5.08 -2.65 -6.31
C SER A 8 6.52 -3.09 -5.95
N ASP A 9 7.49 -2.66 -6.75
CA ASP A 9 8.88 -3.00 -6.50
C ASP A 9 9.40 -2.34 -5.23
N LEU A 10 8.97 -1.09 -4.97
CA LEU A 10 9.35 -0.39 -3.75
C LEU A 10 8.82 -1.11 -2.52
N TYR A 11 7.57 -1.57 -2.58
CA TYR A 11 6.97 -2.30 -1.47
C TYR A 11 7.76 -3.58 -1.17
N THR A 12 8.06 -4.34 -2.22
CA THR A 12 8.81 -5.59 -2.08
C THR A 12 10.22 -5.34 -1.54
N LEU A 13 10.90 -4.36 -2.10
CA LEU A 13 12.26 -4.04 -1.69
C LEU A 13 12.32 -3.55 -0.24
N ALA A 14 11.35 -2.73 0.14
CA ALA A 14 11.31 -2.11 1.47
C ALA A 14 11.12 -3.12 2.61
N ARG A 15 10.62 -4.31 2.31
CA ARG A 15 10.46 -5.33 3.34
C ARG A 15 11.80 -5.89 3.80
N ASP A 16 12.76 -5.98 2.88
CA ASP A 16 14.00 -6.70 3.14
C ASP A 16 15.24 -5.84 3.17
N GLN A 17 15.18 -4.64 2.61
CA GLN A 17 16.36 -3.80 2.43
C GLN A 17 16.08 -2.34 2.74
N PRO A 18 17.11 -1.60 3.18
CA PRO A 18 16.96 -0.15 3.33
C PRO A 18 16.86 0.50 1.95
N ILE A 19 16.13 1.60 1.90
CA ILE A 19 15.93 2.34 0.65
C ILE A 19 17.03 3.39 0.54
N GLY A 20 17.77 3.37 -0.58
CA GLY A 20 18.92 4.25 -0.79
C GLY A 20 18.59 5.67 -1.22
N ILE A 21 17.36 5.94 -1.66
CA ILE A 21 16.94 7.29 -2.05
C ILE A 21 16.30 7.97 -0.85
N PRO A 22 16.91 9.04 -0.30
CA PRO A 22 16.45 9.61 0.97
C PRO A 22 14.97 9.96 1.06
N ILE A 23 14.41 10.61 0.05
CA ILE A 23 12.98 10.97 0.10
C ILE A 23 12.10 9.71 0.12
N LEU A 24 12.47 8.69 -0.64
CA LEU A 24 11.71 7.44 -0.63
C LEU A 24 11.89 6.69 0.68
N ALA A 25 13.08 6.74 1.27
CA ALA A 25 13.33 6.11 2.56
C ALA A 25 12.43 6.72 3.64
N ASP A 26 12.31 8.05 3.63
CA ASP A 26 11.48 8.76 4.59
C ASP A 26 10.00 8.45 4.37
N VAL A 27 9.55 8.42 3.12
CA VAL A 27 8.18 8.06 2.79
C VAL A 27 7.86 6.64 3.26
N VAL A 28 8.73 5.69 2.96
CA VAL A 28 8.55 4.30 3.35
C VAL A 28 8.51 4.14 4.86
N TYR A 29 9.33 4.91 5.57
CA TYR A 29 9.32 4.89 7.03
C TYR A 29 7.92 5.13 7.60
N TYR A 30 7.22 6.15 7.09
CA TYR A 30 5.87 6.46 7.55
C TYR A 30 4.83 5.50 7.01
N LEU A 31 4.99 5.03 5.77
CA LEU A 31 4.05 4.08 5.17
C LEU A 31 4.06 2.74 5.89
N LYS A 32 5.22 2.29 6.35
CA LYS A 32 5.30 1.05 7.12
C LYS A 32 4.57 1.14 8.44
N ARG A 33 4.60 2.33 9.05
CA ARG A 33 3.95 2.54 10.34
C ARG A 33 2.47 2.86 10.22
N THR A 34 2.09 3.55 9.16
CA THR A 34 0.71 3.97 8.94
C THR A 34 0.36 3.74 7.48
N PRO A 35 0.05 2.49 7.09
CA PRO A 35 -0.23 2.16 5.69
C PRO A 35 -1.36 2.95 5.05
N GLY A 36 -2.29 3.47 5.85
CA GLY A 36 -3.40 4.27 5.35
C GLY A 36 -3.19 5.77 5.45
N ILE A 37 -1.95 6.22 5.64
CA ILE A 37 -1.68 7.65 5.81
C ILE A 37 -2.09 8.43 4.55
N SER A 38 -2.68 9.62 4.75
CA SER A 38 -3.06 10.48 3.63
C SER A 38 -1.86 11.27 3.12
N GLY A 39 -1.95 11.78 1.90
CA GLY A 39 -0.89 12.61 1.35
C GLY A 39 -0.67 13.87 2.16
N LYS A 40 -1.75 14.46 2.66
CA LYS A 40 -1.68 15.66 3.50
C LYS A 40 -0.90 15.39 4.79
N GLU A 41 -1.23 14.29 5.45
CA GLU A 41 -0.57 13.94 6.70
C GLU A 41 0.88 13.53 6.48
N LEU A 42 1.14 12.81 5.40
CA LEU A 42 2.51 12.41 5.06
C LEU A 42 3.40 13.62 4.81
N ALA A 43 2.90 14.58 4.02
CA ALA A 43 3.66 15.80 3.74
C ALA A 43 3.94 16.57 5.03
N LYS A 44 2.96 16.61 5.93
CA LYS A 44 3.10 17.27 7.21
C LYS A 44 4.19 16.61 8.05
N ARG A 45 4.19 15.27 8.09
CA ARG A 45 5.19 14.52 8.85
C ARG A 45 6.59 14.71 8.29
N LEU A 46 6.70 14.85 6.98
CA LEU A 46 7.98 15.05 6.31
C LEU A 46 8.42 16.52 6.32
N ASP A 47 7.54 17.40 6.78
CA ASP A 47 7.78 18.85 6.83
C ASP A 47 8.10 19.40 5.42
N VAL A 48 7.31 19.00 4.45
CA VAL A 48 7.41 19.49 3.07
C VAL A 48 6.03 19.88 2.57
N LYS A 49 6.01 20.67 1.50
CA LYS A 49 4.75 20.99 0.86
C LYS A 49 4.21 19.77 0.15
N ARG A 50 2.87 19.60 0.19
CA ARG A 50 2.24 18.46 -0.46
C ARG A 50 2.54 18.44 -1.96
N SER A 51 2.58 19.62 -2.60
CA SER A 51 2.90 19.69 -4.02
C SER A 51 4.31 19.20 -4.33
N TYR A 52 5.27 19.52 -3.46
CA TYR A 52 6.63 19.03 -3.62
C TYR A 52 6.67 17.51 -3.49
N LEU A 53 6.00 16.98 -2.46
CA LEU A 53 5.96 15.55 -2.24
C LEU A 53 5.30 14.83 -3.43
N SER A 54 4.19 15.36 -3.92
CA SER A 54 3.48 14.79 -5.05
C SER A 54 4.37 14.75 -6.30
N HIS A 55 5.07 15.83 -6.56
CA HIS A 55 5.95 15.91 -7.72
C HIS A 55 7.13 14.92 -7.62
N ALA A 56 7.73 14.85 -6.43
CA ALA A 56 8.85 13.92 -6.20
C ALA A 56 8.40 12.47 -6.38
N ILE A 57 7.25 12.11 -5.82
CA ILE A 57 6.72 10.76 -5.93
C ILE A 57 6.41 10.42 -7.39
N GLU A 58 5.83 11.37 -8.11
CA GLU A 58 5.51 11.14 -9.52
C GLU A 58 6.76 10.94 -10.37
N LEU A 59 7.80 11.72 -10.13
CA LEU A 59 9.07 11.57 -10.84
C LEU A 59 9.72 10.23 -10.55
N LEU A 60 9.66 9.77 -9.31
CA LEU A 60 10.37 8.57 -8.90
C LEU A 60 9.59 7.29 -9.19
N THR A 61 8.28 7.31 -9.08
CA THR A 61 7.47 6.09 -9.19
C THR A 61 6.57 6.03 -10.42
N GLY A 62 6.41 7.14 -11.12
CA GLY A 62 5.51 7.20 -12.28
C GLY A 62 4.06 7.39 -11.91
N ASN A 63 3.74 7.44 -10.62
CA ASN A 63 2.36 7.60 -10.15
C ASN A 63 2.22 8.89 -9.33
N ASN A 64 1.06 9.55 -9.44
CA ASN A 64 0.82 10.68 -8.57
C ASN A 64 0.69 10.20 -7.13
N LEU A 65 0.74 11.14 -6.19
CA LEU A 65 0.78 10.81 -4.76
C LEU A 65 -0.42 9.97 -4.32
N ILE A 66 -1.61 10.35 -4.74
CA ILE A 66 -2.83 9.63 -4.34
C ILE A 66 -2.79 8.18 -4.80
N THR A 67 -2.42 7.98 -6.07
CA THR A 67 -2.32 6.64 -6.64
C THR A 67 -1.22 5.83 -5.96
N ALA A 68 -0.07 6.45 -5.71
CA ALA A 68 1.04 5.75 -5.06
C ALA A 68 0.67 5.28 -3.66
N LEU A 69 0.02 6.13 -2.88
CA LEU A 69 -0.39 5.77 -1.52
C LEU A 69 -1.46 4.68 -1.52
N ARG A 70 -2.40 4.74 -2.48
CA ARG A 70 -3.42 3.72 -2.62
C ARG A 70 -2.80 2.38 -3.00
N GLU A 71 -1.86 2.38 -3.92
CA GLU A 71 -1.19 1.15 -4.34
C GLU A 71 -0.42 0.52 -3.18
N TRP A 72 0.27 1.32 -2.39
CA TRP A 72 0.98 0.80 -1.22
C TRP A 72 0.02 0.15 -0.24
N ARG A 73 -1.09 0.84 0.04
CA ARG A 73 -2.08 0.33 0.97
C ARG A 73 -2.68 -0.98 0.48
N LEU A 74 -3.00 -1.05 -0.82
CA LEU A 74 -3.53 -2.26 -1.42
C LEU A 74 -2.54 -3.42 -1.33
N LEU A 75 -1.28 -3.17 -1.64
CA LEU A 75 -0.24 -4.19 -1.55
C LEU A 75 -0.11 -4.71 -0.13
N HIS A 76 -0.21 -3.81 0.85
CA HIS A 76 -0.10 -4.23 2.25
C HIS A 76 -1.29 -5.08 2.68
N VAL A 77 -2.50 -4.71 2.26
CA VAL A 77 -3.70 -5.53 2.52
C VAL A 77 -3.51 -6.93 1.93
N LYS A 78 -3.08 -6.99 0.68
CA LYS A 78 -2.86 -8.27 0.01
C LYS A 78 -1.82 -9.12 0.76
N TYR A 79 -0.72 -8.50 1.14
CA TYR A 79 0.34 -9.19 1.87
C TYR A 79 -0.18 -9.76 3.18
N MET A 80 -0.88 -8.95 3.96
CA MET A 80 -1.40 -9.39 5.25
C MET A 80 -2.40 -10.53 5.11
N LEU A 81 -3.22 -10.49 4.06
CA LEU A 81 -4.20 -11.54 3.83
C LEU A 81 -3.55 -12.87 3.44
N THR A 82 -2.49 -12.82 2.65
CA THR A 82 -1.89 -14.04 2.11
C THR A 82 -0.73 -14.57 2.94
N GLU A 83 -0.02 -13.70 3.64
CA GLU A 83 1.19 -14.08 4.35
C GLU A 83 1.04 -14.11 5.88
N THR A 84 -0.13 -13.82 6.40
CA THR A 84 -0.38 -13.88 7.83
C THR A 84 -1.71 -14.55 8.10
N THR A 85 -1.92 -14.94 9.37
CA THR A 85 -3.18 -15.52 9.82
C THR A 85 -3.98 -14.53 10.69
N HIS A 86 -3.60 -13.26 10.67
CA HIS A 86 -4.32 -12.24 11.43
C HIS A 86 -5.77 -12.14 10.99
N SER A 87 -6.64 -11.75 11.92
CA SER A 87 -8.06 -11.58 11.61
C SER A 87 -8.25 -10.42 10.62
N TYR A 88 -9.37 -10.47 9.90
CA TYR A 88 -9.71 -9.40 8.97
C TYR A 88 -9.84 -8.06 9.68
N ASP A 89 -10.44 -8.08 10.88
CA ASP A 89 -10.60 -6.84 11.67
C ASP A 89 -9.25 -6.24 12.06
N TYR A 90 -8.31 -7.08 12.43
CA TYR A 90 -6.98 -6.64 12.80
C TYR A 90 -6.26 -6.04 11.57
N ILE A 91 -6.33 -6.73 10.44
CA ILE A 91 -5.72 -6.25 9.19
C ILE A 91 -6.32 -4.91 8.78
N ALA A 92 -7.65 -4.81 8.84
CA ALA A 92 -8.34 -3.58 8.49
C ALA A 92 -7.86 -2.43 9.36
N LYS A 93 -7.72 -2.67 10.65
CA LYS A 93 -7.27 -1.65 11.59
C LYS A 93 -5.85 -1.20 11.30
N ILE A 94 -4.95 -2.15 11.07
CA ILE A 94 -3.54 -1.83 10.76
C ILE A 94 -3.44 -1.03 9.47
N CYS A 95 -4.24 -1.39 8.47
CA CYS A 95 -4.20 -0.72 7.17
C CYS A 95 -5.00 0.58 7.13
N GLY A 96 -5.52 1.03 8.28
CA GLY A 96 -6.16 2.33 8.38
C GLY A 96 -7.61 2.38 7.94
N PHE A 97 -8.29 1.24 7.91
CA PHE A 97 -9.72 1.19 7.59
C PHE A 97 -10.55 1.25 8.87
N SER A 98 -11.78 1.73 8.74
CA SER A 98 -12.68 1.79 9.89
C SER A 98 -13.12 0.41 10.36
N GLY A 99 -13.02 -0.59 9.48
CA GLY A 99 -13.36 -1.95 9.82
C GLY A 99 -13.20 -2.89 8.63
N ASN A 100 -13.46 -4.17 8.86
CA ASN A 100 -13.35 -5.20 7.85
C ASN A 100 -14.20 -4.92 6.61
N ARG A 101 -15.42 -4.42 6.82
CA ARG A 101 -16.31 -4.15 5.71
C ARG A 101 -15.75 -3.11 4.75
N THR A 102 -15.18 -2.03 5.30
CA THR A 102 -14.57 -0.98 4.49
C THR A 102 -13.35 -1.49 3.74
N MET A 103 -12.53 -2.28 4.44
CA MET A 103 -11.36 -2.89 3.81
C MET A 103 -11.77 -3.82 2.68
N SER A 104 -12.77 -4.66 2.91
CA SER A 104 -13.22 -5.63 1.92
C SER A 104 -13.77 -4.93 0.68
N ARG A 105 -14.51 -3.83 0.85
CA ARG A 105 -14.99 -3.03 -0.28
C ARG A 105 -13.85 -2.44 -1.08
N PHE A 106 -12.83 -1.94 -0.39
CA PHE A 106 -11.65 -1.39 -1.03
C PHE A 106 -10.94 -2.48 -1.84
N LEU A 107 -10.72 -3.64 -1.22
CA LEU A 107 -10.08 -4.76 -1.89
C LEU A 107 -10.88 -5.22 -3.11
N GLU A 108 -12.18 -5.35 -2.94
CA GLU A 108 -13.08 -5.80 -4.01
C GLU A 108 -13.06 -4.85 -5.20
N ARG A 109 -12.99 -3.55 -4.92
CA ARG A 109 -12.93 -2.54 -5.97
C ARG A 109 -11.71 -2.73 -6.88
N TYR A 110 -10.57 -3.11 -6.32
CA TYR A 110 -9.33 -3.19 -7.08
C TYR A 110 -8.91 -4.61 -7.47
N THR A 111 -9.49 -5.64 -6.88
CA THR A 111 -9.13 -7.03 -7.18
C THR A 111 -10.30 -7.88 -7.64
N GLY A 112 -11.53 -7.42 -7.41
CA GLY A 112 -12.71 -8.21 -7.70
C GLY A 112 -13.07 -9.22 -6.63
N CYS A 113 -12.34 -9.26 -5.51
CA CYS A 113 -12.55 -10.24 -4.46
C CYS A 113 -12.72 -9.60 -3.09
N THR A 114 -13.54 -10.23 -2.24
CA THR A 114 -13.63 -9.85 -0.83
C THR A 114 -12.34 -10.31 -0.13
N ALA A 115 -12.16 -9.86 1.11
CA ALA A 115 -11.00 -10.29 1.90
C ALA A 115 -10.99 -11.81 2.07
N PHE A 116 -12.14 -12.40 2.34
CA PHE A 116 -12.26 -13.85 2.48
C PHE A 116 -11.87 -14.56 1.20
N GLU A 117 -12.42 -14.12 0.08
CA GLU A 117 -12.14 -14.75 -1.22
C GLU A 117 -10.67 -14.61 -1.59
N TYR A 118 -10.09 -13.46 -1.33
CA TYR A 118 -8.70 -13.23 -1.66
C TYR A 118 -7.78 -14.16 -0.87
N ARG A 119 -8.02 -14.26 0.43
CA ARG A 119 -7.23 -15.14 1.30
C ARG A 119 -7.41 -16.60 0.92
N LEU A 120 -8.65 -17.02 0.71
CA LEU A 120 -8.97 -18.39 0.38
C LEU A 120 -8.42 -18.78 -0.99
N GLY A 121 -8.59 -17.93 -1.97
CA GLY A 121 -8.10 -18.19 -3.32
C GLY A 121 -6.60 -18.38 -3.34
N ARG A 122 -5.89 -17.54 -2.61
CA ARG A 122 -4.45 -17.64 -2.54
C ARG A 122 -4.02 -18.90 -1.82
N SER A 123 -4.68 -19.20 -0.68
CA SER A 123 -4.33 -20.37 0.12
C SER A 123 -4.58 -21.67 -0.60
N ASN A 124 -5.61 -21.71 -1.44
CA ASN A 124 -6.00 -22.92 -2.15
C ASN A 124 -5.42 -23.00 -3.56
N GLY A 125 -4.63 -22.03 -3.95
CA GLY A 125 -4.07 -22.01 -5.28
C GLY A 125 -5.06 -21.70 -6.36
N HIS A 126 -6.25 -21.27 -6.00
CA HIS A 126 -7.23 -20.82 -6.99
C HIS A 126 -6.70 -19.61 -7.70
N ARG A 127 -6.93 -19.56 -8.99
CA ARG A 127 -6.63 -18.34 -9.63
C ARG A 127 -7.85 -17.46 -9.58
N GLY A 128 -8.97 -17.97 -9.61
CA GLY A 128 -10.18 -17.18 -9.53
C GLY A 128 -10.09 -15.84 -10.26
N ALA A 129 -11.02 -14.97 -9.93
CA ALA A 129 -11.11 -13.65 -10.52
C ALA A 129 -10.25 -12.61 -9.78
N CYS A 130 -9.52 -13.01 -8.79
CA CYS A 130 -8.74 -12.06 -7.98
C CYS A 130 -7.51 -11.57 -8.72
N SER A 131 -7.27 -10.28 -8.66
CA SER A 131 -6.11 -9.66 -9.31
C SER A 131 -5.00 -9.35 -8.34
#